data_e218051ee4dc2df7f511a1f4287562ee
#
_entry.id   e218051ee4dc2df7f511a1f4287562ee
#
_cell.length_a   1.000
_cell.length_b   1.000
_cell.length_c   1.000
_cell.angle_alpha   90.00
_cell.angle_beta   90.00
_cell.angle_gamma   90.00
#
_symmetry.space_group_name_H-M   'P 1'
#
loop_
_entity.id
_entity.type
_entity.pdbx_description
1 polymer ?
#
loop_
_entity_poly.entity_id
_entity_poly.type
_entity_poly.pdbx_seq_one_letter_code
_entity_poly.pdbx_strand_id
1 'polypeptide(L)'
;MPRKRSVALVAWGEEGLLLVLRPQDDPEFPGAWGLPAVSLQGEETLEEAALRVAREKLGAEVAEAGPIAFGVEERPGYTLELWVYEGKLLGRPRLPEPKPGKTYYAAFRFGRPEELKAAARQGSLCSRLFLAVKGLCP
;
A
#
# COMPACT_ATOMS: atom_id res chain seq x y z
N MET A 1 7.08 -18.67 14.27
CA MET A 1 6.12 -17.58 14.05
C MET A 1 5.64 -17.58 12.62
N PRO A 2 4.33 -17.45 12.39
CA PRO A 2 3.84 -17.31 11.03
C PRO A 2 4.42 -16.07 10.36
N ARG A 3 4.63 -16.16 9.06
CA ARG A 3 5.10 -15.02 8.26
C ARG A 3 3.99 -14.56 7.34
N LYS A 4 3.79 -13.25 7.30
CA LYS A 4 2.87 -12.64 6.36
C LYS A 4 3.68 -11.83 5.36
N ARG A 5 3.52 -12.16 4.08
CA ARG A 5 4.23 -11.46 2.99
C ARG A 5 3.24 -10.54 2.31
N SER A 6 3.62 -9.28 2.17
CA SER A 6 2.75 -8.25 1.62
C SER A 6 3.48 -7.37 0.61
N VAL A 7 2.74 -6.79 -0.32
CA VAL A 7 3.24 -5.83 -1.29
C VAL A 7 2.42 -4.56 -1.18
N ALA A 8 3.11 -3.43 -1.00
CA ALA A 8 2.50 -2.11 -1.08
C ALA A 8 2.88 -1.47 -2.40
N LEU A 9 2.00 -0.66 -2.96
CA LEU A 9 2.20 -0.04 -4.27
C LEU A 9 2.28 1.48 -4.16
N VAL A 10 3.36 2.04 -4.68
CA VAL A 10 3.51 3.48 -4.92
C VAL A 10 3.11 3.72 -6.36
N ALA A 11 1.91 4.23 -6.57
CA ALA A 11 1.36 4.47 -7.91
C ALA A 11 1.36 5.96 -8.20
N TRP A 12 2.08 6.36 -9.25
CA TRP A 12 2.16 7.75 -9.66
C TRP A 12 1.20 8.03 -10.80
N GLY A 13 0.24 8.92 -10.53
CA GLY A 13 -0.63 9.47 -11.56
C GLY A 13 -0.11 10.83 -12.02
N GLU A 14 -0.80 11.43 -12.98
CA GLU A 14 -0.44 12.76 -13.48
C GLU A 14 -0.54 13.84 -12.39
N GLU A 15 -1.44 13.65 -11.44
CA GLU A 15 -1.68 14.62 -10.37
C GLU A 15 -0.82 14.38 -9.13
N GLY A 16 -0.05 13.32 -9.09
CA GLY A 16 0.84 13.01 -7.98
C GLY A 16 0.77 11.57 -7.51
N LEU A 17 1.16 11.37 -6.25
CA LEU A 17 1.16 10.06 -5.59
C LEU A 17 -0.26 9.66 -5.20
N LEU A 18 -0.67 8.46 -5.58
CA LEU A 18 -1.97 7.93 -5.17
C LEU A 18 -1.94 7.55 -3.70
N LEU A 19 -2.83 8.15 -2.93
CA LEU A 19 -3.02 7.85 -1.51
C LEU A 19 -4.42 7.27 -1.32
N VAL A 20 -4.55 6.34 -0.39
CA VAL A 20 -5.84 5.74 -0.05
C VAL A 20 -6.15 5.96 1.41
N LEU A 21 -7.44 6.16 1.70
CA LEU A 21 -7.91 6.42 3.06
C LEU A 21 -8.43 5.11 3.67
N ARG A 22 -7.85 4.72 4.79
CA ARG A 22 -8.37 3.58 5.56
C ARG A 22 -9.65 4.00 6.27
N PRO A 23 -10.65 3.11 6.35
CA PRO A 23 -11.90 3.46 7.03
C PRO A 23 -11.70 3.68 8.53
N GLN A 24 -12.64 4.35 9.18
CA GLN A 24 -12.56 4.63 10.60
C GLN A 24 -12.59 3.38 11.48
N ASP A 25 -13.12 2.28 10.96
CA ASP A 25 -13.17 1.00 11.68
C ASP A 25 -12.00 0.08 11.30
N ASP A 26 -10.98 0.58 10.62
CA ASP A 26 -9.79 -0.21 10.30
C ASP A 26 -9.10 -0.66 11.59
N PRO A 27 -8.75 -1.97 11.71
CA PRO A 27 -8.17 -2.48 12.95
C PRO A 27 -6.75 -2.00 13.24
N GLU A 28 -6.01 -1.54 12.23
CA GLU A 28 -4.61 -1.14 12.41
C GLU A 28 -4.40 0.38 12.34
N PHE A 29 -4.93 1.02 11.32
CA PHE A 29 -4.68 2.45 11.07
C PHE A 29 -5.96 3.19 10.71
N PRO A 30 -6.93 3.29 11.65
CA PRO A 30 -8.22 3.91 11.33
C PRO A 30 -8.06 5.36 10.88
N GLY A 31 -8.71 5.69 9.78
CA GLY A 31 -8.73 7.05 9.25
C GLY A 31 -7.39 7.54 8.69
N ALA A 32 -6.42 6.65 8.47
CA ALA A 32 -5.10 7.06 7.98
C ALA A 32 -5.06 7.09 6.45
N TRP A 33 -4.35 8.07 5.90
CA TRP A 33 -3.99 8.09 4.48
C TRP A 33 -2.68 7.32 4.31
N GLY A 34 -2.67 6.36 3.42
CA GLY A 34 -1.53 5.48 3.23
C GLY A 34 -1.41 4.95 1.81
N LEU A 35 -0.54 3.94 1.66
CA LEU A 35 -0.33 3.26 0.38
C LEU A 35 -1.24 2.03 0.30
N PRO A 36 -1.79 1.73 -0.89
CA PRO A 36 -2.56 0.50 -1.06
C PRO A 36 -1.63 -0.72 -1.00
N ALA A 37 -2.14 -1.83 -0.47
CA ALA A 37 -1.35 -3.04 -0.27
C ALA A 37 -2.23 -4.28 -0.28
N VAL A 38 -1.59 -5.44 -0.54
CA VAL A 38 -2.23 -6.76 -0.45
C VAL A 38 -1.26 -7.73 0.19
N SER A 39 -1.82 -8.79 0.80
CA SER A 39 -1.03 -9.95 1.22
C SER A 39 -0.90 -10.90 0.04
N LEU A 40 0.27 -11.55 -0.11
CA LEU A 40 0.47 -12.55 -1.15
C LEU A 40 -0.46 -13.76 -0.93
N GLN A 41 -0.92 -14.34 -2.03
CA GLN A 41 -1.81 -15.50 -2.01
C GLN A 41 -1.10 -16.69 -2.65
N GLY A 42 -1.03 -17.82 -1.92
CA GLY A 42 -0.46 -19.06 -2.46
C GLY A 42 0.94 -18.86 -3.03
N GLU A 43 1.11 -19.23 -4.29
CA GLU A 43 2.40 -19.12 -5.00
C GLU A 43 2.52 -17.85 -5.84
N GLU A 44 1.73 -16.83 -5.53
CA GLU A 44 1.76 -15.56 -6.23
C GLU A 44 3.16 -14.94 -6.16
N THR A 45 3.65 -14.42 -7.30
CA THR A 45 4.91 -13.68 -7.32
C THR A 45 4.69 -12.27 -6.79
N LEU A 46 5.79 -11.59 -6.42
CA LEU A 46 5.73 -10.21 -5.98
C LEU A 46 5.16 -9.30 -7.07
N GLU A 47 5.56 -9.53 -8.33
CA GLU A 47 5.08 -8.78 -9.47
C GLU A 47 3.59 -8.96 -9.69
N GLU A 48 3.11 -10.19 -9.58
CA GLU A 48 1.68 -10.48 -9.69
C GLU A 48 0.90 -9.78 -8.57
N ALA A 49 1.42 -9.78 -7.35
CA ALA A 49 0.79 -9.11 -6.24
C ALA A 49 0.75 -7.60 -6.44
N ALA A 50 1.81 -7.00 -6.97
CA ALA A 50 1.84 -5.56 -7.24
C ALA A 50 0.77 -5.17 -8.27
N LEU A 51 0.62 -5.96 -9.33
CA LEU A 51 -0.43 -5.72 -10.32
C LEU A 51 -1.83 -5.92 -9.72
N ARG A 52 -1.96 -6.89 -8.83
CA ARG A 52 -3.24 -7.16 -8.15
C ARG A 52 -3.65 -6.02 -7.21
N VAL A 53 -2.68 -5.33 -6.58
CA VAL A 53 -2.98 -4.15 -5.78
C VAL A 53 -3.77 -3.14 -6.63
N ALA A 54 -3.26 -2.83 -7.82
CA ALA A 54 -3.92 -1.88 -8.70
C ALA A 54 -5.30 -2.38 -9.14
N ARG A 55 -5.39 -3.61 -9.60
CA ARG A 55 -6.64 -4.17 -10.13
C ARG A 55 -7.69 -4.37 -9.06
N GLU A 56 -7.33 -5.01 -7.95
CA GLU A 56 -8.27 -5.40 -6.91
C GLU A 56 -8.63 -4.26 -5.98
N LYS A 57 -7.67 -3.44 -5.59
CA LYS A 57 -7.88 -2.37 -4.62
C LYS A 57 -8.23 -1.02 -5.23
N LEU A 58 -7.80 -0.78 -6.47
CA LEU A 58 -7.94 0.54 -7.09
C LEU A 58 -8.79 0.52 -8.35
N GLY A 59 -9.15 -0.67 -8.85
CA GLY A 59 -9.90 -0.77 -10.11
C GLY A 59 -9.16 -0.16 -11.28
N ALA A 60 -7.81 -0.24 -11.28
CA ALA A 60 -6.96 0.39 -12.29
C ALA A 60 -5.82 -0.53 -12.67
N GLU A 61 -5.00 -0.08 -13.60
CA GLU A 61 -3.79 -0.80 -14.02
C GLU A 61 -2.57 0.04 -13.66
N VAL A 62 -1.42 -0.63 -13.52
CA VAL A 62 -0.14 0.04 -13.30
C VAL A 62 0.88 -0.48 -14.30
N ALA A 63 1.72 0.41 -14.81
CA ALA A 63 2.79 0.08 -15.75
C ALA A 63 4.15 0.28 -15.12
N GLU A 64 5.14 -0.43 -15.62
CA GLU A 64 6.54 -0.29 -15.22
C GLU A 64 6.75 -0.46 -13.72
N ALA A 65 6.00 -1.35 -13.09
CA ALA A 65 6.11 -1.59 -11.66
C ALA A 65 7.38 -2.37 -11.33
N GLY A 66 8.14 -1.86 -10.36
CA GLY A 66 9.35 -2.53 -9.89
C GLY A 66 9.56 -2.29 -8.40
N PRO A 67 10.34 -3.18 -7.74
CA PRO A 67 10.59 -3.05 -6.29
C PRO A 67 11.54 -1.90 -5.98
N ILE A 68 11.24 -1.17 -4.91
CA ILE A 68 12.10 -0.06 -4.46
C ILE A 68 12.51 -0.18 -3.00
N ALA A 69 11.86 -1.03 -2.21
CA ALA A 69 12.21 -1.21 -0.81
C ALA A 69 11.68 -2.53 -0.27
N PHE A 70 12.31 -3.01 0.80
CA PHE A 70 11.91 -4.20 1.52
C PHE A 70 12.17 -4.00 3.02
N GLY A 71 11.27 -4.48 3.84
CA GLY A 71 11.45 -4.45 5.29
C GLY A 71 10.75 -5.60 5.98
N VAL A 72 11.19 -5.87 7.21
CA VAL A 72 10.64 -6.92 8.06
C VAL A 72 10.29 -6.30 9.41
N GLU A 73 9.15 -6.66 9.94
CA GLU A 73 8.72 -6.15 11.24
C GLU A 73 8.00 -7.23 12.02
N GLU A 74 8.36 -7.37 13.30
CA GLU A 74 7.63 -8.25 14.21
C GLU A 74 6.31 -7.61 14.59
N ARG A 75 5.23 -8.34 14.44
CA ARG A 75 3.88 -7.94 14.83
C ARG A 75 3.33 -8.94 15.84
N PRO A 76 2.32 -8.59 16.63
CA PRO A 76 1.68 -9.57 17.50
C PRO A 76 1.16 -10.76 16.72
N GLY A 77 1.71 -11.94 16.99
CA GLY A 77 1.27 -13.19 16.36
C GLY A 77 1.86 -13.52 15.00
N TYR A 78 2.69 -12.63 14.40
CA TYR A 78 3.31 -12.92 13.10
C TYR A 78 4.48 -12.00 12.81
N THR A 79 5.28 -12.40 11.80
CA THR A 79 6.34 -11.55 11.25
C THR A 79 5.88 -11.03 9.90
N LEU A 80 5.90 -9.72 9.72
CA LEU A 80 5.53 -9.08 8.47
C LEU A 80 6.76 -8.88 7.60
N GLU A 81 6.73 -9.42 6.37
CA GLU A 81 7.72 -9.14 5.33
C GLU A 81 7.01 -8.32 4.27
N LEU A 82 7.53 -7.13 3.98
CA LEU A 82 6.84 -6.19 3.09
C LEU A 82 7.76 -5.63 2.04
N TRP A 83 7.33 -5.74 0.79
CA TRP A 83 7.99 -5.14 -0.37
C TRP A 83 7.20 -3.94 -0.83
N VAL A 84 7.91 -2.86 -1.20
CA VAL A 84 7.29 -1.67 -1.78
C VAL A 84 7.63 -1.64 -3.26
N TYR A 85 6.61 -1.61 -4.09
CA TYR A 85 6.74 -1.49 -5.55
C TYR A 85 6.32 -0.09 -5.98
N GLU A 86 6.96 0.40 -7.05
CA GLU A 86 6.65 1.72 -7.60
C GLU A 86 6.35 1.58 -9.08
N GLY A 87 5.31 2.26 -9.55
CA GLY A 87 4.92 2.20 -10.94
C GLY A 87 4.07 3.39 -11.36
N LYS A 88 3.70 3.39 -12.64
CA LYS A 88 2.84 4.43 -13.22
C LYS A 88 1.40 3.97 -13.23
N LEU A 89 0.52 4.77 -12.66
CA LEU A 89 -0.90 4.52 -12.67
C LEU A 89 -1.46 4.78 -14.07
N LEU A 90 -2.19 3.83 -14.60
CA LEU A 90 -2.87 3.95 -15.89
C LEU A 90 -4.37 4.12 -15.64
N GLY A 91 -4.91 5.24 -16.10
CA GLY A 91 -6.31 5.53 -15.93
C GLY A 91 -6.67 6.04 -14.53
N ARG A 92 -7.95 6.27 -14.32
CA ARG A 92 -8.44 6.79 -13.05
C ARG A 92 -8.85 5.65 -12.12
N PRO A 93 -8.47 5.71 -10.83
CA PRO A 93 -8.89 4.68 -9.88
C PRO A 93 -10.41 4.63 -9.72
N ARG A 94 -10.90 3.41 -9.48
CA ARG A 94 -12.31 3.18 -9.14
C ARG A 94 -12.31 2.19 -7.97
N LEU A 95 -12.60 2.68 -6.77
CA LEU A 95 -12.57 1.84 -5.58
C LEU A 95 -13.72 0.83 -5.63
N PRO A 96 -13.43 -0.45 -5.32
CA PRO A 96 -14.48 -1.48 -5.28
C PRO A 96 -15.41 -1.29 -4.08
N GLU A 97 -16.59 -1.87 -4.17
CA GLU A 97 -17.53 -1.87 -3.05
C GLU A 97 -16.97 -2.66 -1.88
N PRO A 98 -17.21 -2.21 -0.63
CA PRO A 98 -16.78 -2.96 0.54
C PRO A 98 -17.39 -4.36 0.57
N LYS A 99 -16.57 -5.35 0.95
CA LYS A 99 -17.00 -6.75 1.08
C LYS A 99 -16.69 -7.26 2.47
N PRO A 100 -17.58 -8.08 3.05
CA PRO A 100 -17.32 -8.68 4.37
C PRO A 100 -16.00 -9.45 4.39
N GLY A 101 -15.22 -9.26 5.46
CA GLY A 101 -13.95 -9.96 5.64
C GLY A 101 -12.81 -9.48 4.77
N LYS A 102 -13.01 -8.45 3.97
CA LYS A 102 -11.98 -7.89 3.09
C LYS A 102 -11.65 -6.45 3.50
N THR A 103 -10.36 -6.11 3.47
CA THR A 103 -9.90 -4.74 3.65
C THR A 103 -10.35 -3.91 2.46
N TYR A 104 -10.90 -2.72 2.72
CA TYR A 104 -11.30 -1.79 1.67
C TYR A 104 -10.78 -0.40 2.01
N TYR A 105 -10.78 0.48 1.02
CA TYR A 105 -10.42 1.88 1.22
C TYR A 105 -11.65 2.77 1.07
N ALA A 106 -11.77 3.75 1.95
CA ALA A 106 -12.95 4.63 1.97
C ALA A 106 -12.89 5.71 0.89
N ALA A 107 -11.69 6.10 0.48
CA ALA A 107 -11.49 7.15 -0.52
C ALA A 107 -10.08 7.06 -1.10
N PHE A 108 -9.84 7.78 -2.18
CA PHE A 108 -8.50 8.00 -2.69
C PHE A 108 -8.30 9.48 -3.04
N ARG A 109 -7.04 9.89 -3.10
CA ARG A 109 -6.67 11.22 -3.61
C ARG A 109 -5.25 11.16 -4.12
N PHE A 110 -4.83 12.19 -4.85
CA PHE A 110 -3.44 12.35 -5.27
C PHE A 110 -2.79 13.39 -4.37
N GLY A 111 -1.57 13.10 -3.93
CA GLY A 111 -0.87 13.96 -3.01
C GLY A 111 0.64 13.79 -3.14
N ARG A 112 1.35 14.08 -2.07
CA ARG A 112 2.81 14.10 -2.02
C ARG A 112 3.33 13.08 -1.02
N PRO A 113 4.58 12.59 -1.19
CA PRO A 113 5.16 11.64 -0.25
C PRO A 113 5.10 12.09 1.21
N GLU A 114 5.26 13.38 1.49
CA GLU A 114 5.24 13.92 2.85
C GLU A 114 3.91 13.64 3.56
N GLU A 115 2.84 13.45 2.82
CA GLU A 115 1.52 13.16 3.41
C GLU A 115 1.45 11.77 4.04
N LEU A 116 2.48 10.92 3.82
CA LEU A 116 2.56 9.61 4.46
C LEU A 116 3.22 9.67 5.84
N LYS A 117 3.71 10.82 6.27
CA LYS A 117 4.38 10.96 7.57
C LYS A 117 3.47 10.58 8.74
N ALA A 118 2.19 10.95 8.68
CA ALA A 118 1.25 10.60 9.74
C ALA A 118 1.10 9.09 9.88
N ALA A 119 0.90 8.37 8.77
CA ALA A 119 0.80 6.92 8.79
C ALA A 119 2.09 6.26 9.29
N ALA A 120 3.25 6.79 8.87
CA ALA A 120 4.54 6.29 9.30
C ALA A 120 4.71 6.42 10.81
N ARG A 121 4.29 7.56 11.39
CA ARG A 121 4.35 7.79 12.83
C ARG A 121 3.43 6.85 13.60
N GLN A 122 2.36 6.39 12.97
CA GLN A 122 1.45 5.40 13.57
C GLN A 122 1.97 3.97 13.45
N GLY A 123 3.11 3.77 12.77
CA GLY A 123 3.73 2.47 12.65
C GLY A 123 3.57 1.77 11.31
N SER A 124 3.05 2.45 10.29
CA SER A 124 2.90 1.87 8.95
C SER A 124 4.27 1.58 8.35
N LEU A 125 4.62 0.31 8.18
CA LEU A 125 5.92 -0.10 7.65
C LEU A 125 6.12 0.38 6.21
N CYS A 126 5.11 0.22 5.35
CA CYS A 126 5.26 0.63 3.95
C CYS A 126 5.49 2.13 3.83
N SER A 127 4.82 2.94 4.66
CA SER A 127 5.02 4.39 4.66
C SER A 127 6.42 4.76 5.12
N ARG A 128 6.92 4.09 6.17
CA ARG A 128 8.29 4.32 6.67
C ARG A 128 9.33 3.95 5.61
N LEU A 129 9.16 2.81 4.95
CA LEU A 129 10.09 2.35 3.92
C LEU A 129 10.12 3.32 2.73
N PHE A 130 8.94 3.74 2.26
CA PHE A 130 8.87 4.66 1.13
C PHE A 130 9.48 6.02 1.46
N LEU A 131 9.18 6.57 2.64
CA LEU A 131 9.76 7.85 3.05
C LEU A 131 11.27 7.76 3.13
N ALA A 132 11.82 6.64 3.65
CA ALA A 132 13.26 6.44 3.71
C ALA A 132 13.89 6.43 2.31
N VAL A 133 13.25 5.79 1.34
CA VAL A 133 13.73 5.78 -0.05
C VAL A 133 13.79 7.21 -0.61
N LYS A 134 12.84 8.05 -0.22
CA LYS A 134 12.79 9.45 -0.69
C LYS A 134 13.65 10.39 0.16
N GLY A 135 14.33 9.88 1.18
CA GLY A 135 15.16 10.71 2.07
C GLY A 135 14.35 11.59 3.01
N LEU A 136 13.12 11.20 3.31
CA LEU A 136 12.22 11.95 4.19
C LEU A 136 12.09 11.24 5.54
N CYS A 137 12.14 12.01 6.64
CA CYS A 137 11.89 11.50 7.99
C CYS A 137 10.42 11.64 8.33
N PRO A 138 9.84 10.65 9.02
CA PRO A 138 8.46 10.76 9.48
C PRO A 138 8.23 11.90 10.46
#